data_85cf4df2a9a3fbd3a8ac6bc77cde5eb1
#
_entry.id   85cf4df2a9a3fbd3a8ac6bc77cde5eb1
#
_cell.length_a   1.000
_cell.length_b   1.000
_cell.length_c   1.000
_cell.angle_alpha   90.00
_cell.angle_beta   90.00
_cell.angle_gamma   90.00
#
_symmetry.space_group_name_H-M   'P 1'
#
loop_
_entity.id
_entity.type
_entity.pdbx_description
1 polymer ?
#
loop_
_entity_poly.entity_id
_entity_poly.type
_entity_poly.pdbx_seq_one_letter_code
_entity_poly.pdbx_strand_id
1 'polypeptide(L)'
;MTTMLKRRFGRTGLEMPVFSCGGMRYQDHWEDLGWDKIDTDKQRNLEATIERSLEAGINHIETARGYGTSELQLGKILPTLPREKMIIQTKVGPAKAEDFLTAFNRSMSLLGLDYVDLLAFHGINNEECLETTLCHGGALEAGRQLQREGRVRSLGFSTHASCSLITKALATGEFDYVNLHWYWINQSNWPAIKEAEKQDAGVFIISPNDKGGKLYEPTEKLLELCAPLTPMAFNDLFCLLRPEVHTLSLGASKPSDFDAHLEALEHYDRAAELVPEIENRLLGHMTETLGADWMARWQDGIPEWNDVPGDVNVWEILRLWNYAKALDMIPFGQMRYNLLGNAGHWFPGKNAGEFDEAALSKSLASSPFVERIPAVLREAHTLLWDKPVERLSKS
;
A
#
# COMPACT_ATOMS: atom_id res chain seq x y z
N MET A 1 -11.29 23.46 -13.67
CA MET A 1 -10.87 22.49 -12.63
C MET A 1 -11.61 21.20 -12.92
N THR A 2 -10.91 20.13 -13.11
CA THR A 2 -11.51 18.80 -13.29
C THR A 2 -12.22 18.41 -11.99
N THR A 3 -13.50 18.05 -12.07
CA THR A 3 -14.26 17.63 -10.89
C THR A 3 -13.69 16.30 -10.39
N MET A 4 -13.39 16.19 -9.08
CA MET A 4 -12.91 14.95 -8.46
C MET A 4 -13.90 13.82 -8.70
N LEU A 5 -13.46 12.76 -9.35
CA LEU A 5 -14.24 11.55 -9.56
C LEU A 5 -14.50 10.86 -8.22
N LYS A 6 -15.70 10.28 -8.08
CA LYS A 6 -16.09 9.52 -6.89
C LYS A 6 -16.63 8.15 -7.28
N ARG A 7 -16.47 7.18 -6.39
CA ARG A 7 -16.99 5.82 -6.51
C ARG A 7 -17.69 5.40 -5.23
N ARG A 8 -18.77 4.64 -5.33
CA ARG A 8 -19.41 4.01 -4.17
C ARG A 8 -18.40 3.02 -3.54
N PHE A 9 -18.03 3.26 -2.30
CA PHE A 9 -17.02 2.48 -1.60
C PHE A 9 -17.60 1.19 -1.02
N GLY A 10 -17.88 0.23 -1.88
CA GLY A 10 -18.48 -1.02 -1.50
C GLY A 10 -19.76 -0.82 -0.67
N ARG A 11 -20.08 -1.76 0.21
CA ARG A 11 -21.26 -1.75 1.09
C ARG A 11 -21.25 -0.63 2.16
N THR A 12 -20.13 0.11 2.32
CA THR A 12 -20.13 1.30 3.20
C THR A 12 -21.07 2.37 2.71
N GLY A 13 -21.37 2.41 1.41
CA GLY A 13 -22.21 3.41 0.76
C GLY A 13 -21.58 4.80 0.67
N LEU A 14 -20.30 4.97 1.09
CA LEU A 14 -19.62 6.26 1.00
C LEU A 14 -19.28 6.60 -0.45
N GLU A 15 -19.53 7.86 -0.84
CA GLU A 15 -19.07 8.45 -2.10
C GLU A 15 -17.58 8.81 -1.97
N MET A 16 -16.71 7.82 -2.20
CA MET A 16 -15.27 7.91 -2.01
C MET A 16 -14.61 8.62 -3.20
N PRO A 17 -13.80 9.68 -2.99
CA PRO A 17 -12.98 10.24 -4.05
C PRO A 17 -11.97 9.21 -4.53
N VAL A 18 -11.67 9.20 -5.83
CA VAL A 18 -10.71 8.23 -6.40
C VAL A 18 -9.28 8.43 -5.89
N PHE A 19 -9.00 9.56 -5.26
CA PHE A 19 -7.77 9.84 -4.53
C PHE A 19 -8.05 10.13 -3.07
N SER A 20 -7.13 9.72 -2.20
CA SER A 20 -7.20 9.89 -0.75
C SER A 20 -5.92 10.53 -0.22
N CYS A 21 -6.04 11.40 0.78
CA CYS A 21 -4.91 12.03 1.44
C CYS A 21 -4.35 11.11 2.53
N GLY A 22 -3.22 10.43 2.23
CA GLY A 22 -2.57 9.51 3.16
C GLY A 22 -1.64 10.22 4.15
N GLY A 23 -1.80 9.90 5.44
CA GLY A 23 -1.18 10.58 6.57
C GLY A 23 0.21 10.14 6.99
N MET A 24 0.89 9.33 6.19
CA MET A 24 2.17 8.75 6.60
C MET A 24 3.38 9.65 6.31
N ARG A 25 3.31 10.58 5.36
CA ARG A 25 4.48 11.32 4.86
C ARG A 25 4.57 12.78 5.30
N TYR A 26 3.50 13.41 5.69
CA TYR A 26 3.48 14.80 6.14
C TYR A 26 3.66 14.97 7.65
N GLN A 27 3.63 13.86 8.43
CA GLN A 27 3.86 13.91 9.87
C GLN A 27 5.31 14.28 10.21
N ASP A 28 5.53 14.79 11.43
CA ASP A 28 6.83 15.30 11.84
C ASP A 28 7.77 14.20 12.35
N HIS A 29 7.27 13.32 13.23
CA HIS A 29 8.05 12.27 13.89
C HIS A 29 7.35 10.91 13.84
N TRP A 30 8.15 9.84 13.77
CA TRP A 30 7.66 8.46 13.83
C TRP A 30 7.39 7.96 15.26
N GLU A 31 7.74 8.76 16.27
CA GLU A 31 7.47 8.48 17.67
C GLU A 31 6.20 9.19 18.15
N ASP A 32 5.52 8.62 19.16
CA ASP A 32 4.35 9.23 19.78
C ASP A 32 4.79 10.33 20.78
N LEU A 33 5.09 11.49 20.24
CA LEU A 33 5.59 12.64 20.98
C LEU A 33 4.47 13.59 21.42
N GLY A 34 4.75 14.41 22.42
CA GLY A 34 3.88 15.50 22.84
C GLY A 34 3.91 16.69 21.87
N TRP A 35 2.88 17.54 21.96
CA TRP A 35 2.75 18.73 21.12
C TRP A 35 3.94 19.70 21.22
N ASP A 36 4.57 19.79 22.39
CA ASP A 36 5.75 20.63 22.66
C ASP A 36 6.99 20.24 21.83
N LYS A 37 6.96 19.08 21.17
CA LYS A 37 8.04 18.57 20.31
C LYS A 37 7.76 18.74 18.82
N ILE A 38 6.56 19.19 18.44
CA ILE A 38 6.17 19.35 17.04
C ILE A 38 6.80 20.61 16.46
N ASP A 39 7.50 20.46 15.35
CA ASP A 39 8.04 21.58 14.58
C ASP A 39 6.90 22.39 13.94
N THR A 40 6.95 23.72 14.12
CA THR A 40 5.89 24.62 13.66
C THR A 40 5.78 24.65 12.12
N ASP A 41 6.89 24.55 11.40
CA ASP A 41 6.87 24.58 9.93
C ASP A 41 6.34 23.23 9.37
N LYS A 42 6.64 22.12 10.05
CA LYS A 42 6.03 20.82 9.72
C LYS A 42 4.53 20.83 9.95
N GLN A 43 4.06 21.44 11.04
CA GLN A 43 2.64 21.61 11.29
C GLN A 43 1.95 22.44 10.21
N ARG A 44 2.53 23.61 9.85
CA ARG A 44 2.00 24.44 8.76
C ARG A 44 1.95 23.71 7.42
N ASN A 45 2.99 22.91 7.12
CA ASN A 45 3.01 22.08 5.91
C ASN A 45 1.89 21.04 5.91
N LEU A 46 1.66 20.37 7.05
CA LEU A 46 0.55 19.42 7.19
C LEU A 46 -0.80 20.12 6.96
N GLU A 47 -1.05 21.25 7.63
CA GLU A 47 -2.29 22.04 7.50
C GLU A 47 -2.52 22.44 6.04
N ALA A 48 -1.52 23.03 5.39
CA ALA A 48 -1.59 23.41 3.97
C ALA A 48 -1.82 22.18 3.05
N THR A 49 -1.28 21.01 3.41
CA THR A 49 -1.49 19.77 2.65
C THR A 49 -2.94 19.29 2.77
N ILE A 50 -3.54 19.35 3.96
CA ILE A 50 -4.96 19.03 4.17
C ILE A 50 -5.87 20.02 3.43
N GLU A 51 -5.62 21.33 3.55
CA GLU A 51 -6.37 22.36 2.84
C GLU A 51 -6.33 22.14 1.32
N ARG A 52 -5.12 21.91 0.77
CA ARG A 52 -4.95 21.62 -0.67
C ARG A 52 -5.69 20.36 -1.11
N SER A 53 -5.71 19.30 -0.28
CA SER A 53 -6.46 18.09 -0.58
C SER A 53 -7.96 18.37 -0.70
N LEU A 54 -8.53 19.14 0.25
CA LEU A 54 -9.94 19.51 0.24
C LEU A 54 -10.30 20.41 -0.93
N GLU A 55 -9.46 21.39 -1.29
CA GLU A 55 -9.62 22.23 -2.48
C GLU A 55 -9.64 21.41 -3.77
N ALA A 56 -8.85 20.33 -3.84
CA ALA A 56 -8.85 19.40 -4.96
C ALA A 56 -10.03 18.42 -4.96
N GLY A 57 -10.93 18.48 -3.95
CA GLY A 57 -12.05 17.55 -3.78
C GLY A 57 -11.66 16.20 -3.16
N ILE A 58 -10.42 16.07 -2.66
CA ILE A 58 -9.92 14.90 -1.96
C ILE A 58 -10.31 15.04 -0.48
N ASN A 59 -11.51 14.57 -0.13
CA ASN A 59 -12.07 14.72 1.21
C ASN A 59 -11.94 13.46 2.08
N HIS A 60 -11.28 12.42 1.61
CA HIS A 60 -10.88 11.27 2.41
C HIS A 60 -9.47 11.51 2.97
N ILE A 61 -9.37 11.61 4.31
CA ILE A 61 -8.13 11.80 5.06
C ILE A 61 -7.86 10.55 5.87
N GLU A 62 -6.71 9.94 5.63
CA GLU A 62 -6.34 8.64 6.19
C GLU A 62 -5.11 8.79 7.08
N THR A 63 -5.15 8.21 8.27
CA THR A 63 -4.03 8.12 9.21
C THR A 63 -3.96 6.75 9.89
N ALA A 64 -3.15 6.61 10.93
CA ALA A 64 -3.07 5.42 11.77
C ALA A 64 -2.41 5.73 13.12
N ARG A 65 -2.75 4.96 14.17
CA ARG A 65 -2.10 5.03 15.49
C ARG A 65 -0.57 4.86 15.37
N GLY A 66 -0.11 3.99 14.48
CA GLY A 66 1.31 3.71 14.25
C GLY A 66 2.04 4.72 13.35
N TYR A 67 1.43 5.86 12.98
CA TYR A 67 2.07 6.89 12.16
C TYR A 67 2.63 8.04 13.02
N GLY A 68 3.24 7.72 14.15
CA GLY A 68 3.91 8.68 15.01
C GLY A 68 3.02 9.85 15.40
N THR A 69 3.41 11.06 15.03
CA THR A 69 2.72 12.30 15.39
C THR A 69 1.54 12.66 14.48
N SER A 70 1.22 11.85 13.47
CA SER A 70 0.19 12.16 12.45
C SER A 70 -1.19 12.46 13.09
N GLU A 71 -1.70 11.61 13.99
CA GLU A 71 -2.99 11.83 14.64
C GLU A 71 -2.99 13.09 15.52
N LEU A 72 -1.90 13.33 16.25
CA LEU A 72 -1.73 14.53 17.09
C LEU A 72 -1.77 15.82 16.26
N GLN A 73 -1.06 15.83 15.14
CA GLN A 73 -0.99 16.99 14.25
C GLN A 73 -2.31 17.22 13.50
N LEU A 74 -2.96 16.16 13.00
CA LEU A 74 -4.29 16.23 12.40
C LEU A 74 -5.35 16.74 13.39
N GLY A 75 -5.25 16.38 14.67
CA GLY A 75 -6.15 16.86 15.71
C GLY A 75 -6.13 18.37 15.96
N LYS A 76 -5.19 19.11 15.35
CA LYS A 76 -5.20 20.58 15.40
C LYS A 76 -6.04 21.20 14.29
N ILE A 77 -6.14 20.54 13.15
CA ILE A 77 -6.87 21.07 12.01
C ILE A 77 -8.25 20.43 11.83
N LEU A 78 -8.38 19.09 11.96
CA LEU A 78 -9.63 18.41 11.66
C LEU A 78 -10.85 18.93 12.43
N PRO A 79 -10.78 19.24 13.73
CA PRO A 79 -11.93 19.81 14.48
C PRO A 79 -12.35 21.20 14.02
N THR A 80 -11.52 21.92 13.26
CA THR A 80 -11.84 23.25 12.72
C THR A 80 -12.52 23.21 11.37
N LEU A 81 -12.58 22.04 10.74
CA LEU A 81 -13.14 21.81 9.42
C LEU A 81 -14.56 21.20 9.50
N PRO A 82 -15.39 21.36 8.48
CA PRO A 82 -16.73 20.77 8.45
C PRO A 82 -16.65 19.23 8.46
N ARG A 83 -16.83 18.62 9.63
CA ARG A 83 -16.65 17.17 9.86
C ARG A 83 -17.51 16.30 8.93
N GLU A 84 -18.74 16.73 8.69
CA GLU A 84 -19.73 16.04 7.85
C GLU A 84 -19.36 16.01 6.36
N LYS A 85 -18.42 16.85 5.92
CA LYS A 85 -17.93 16.87 4.54
C LYS A 85 -16.67 16.02 4.33
N MET A 86 -16.12 15.46 5.39
CA MET A 86 -14.90 14.66 5.36
C MET A 86 -15.21 13.19 5.62
N ILE A 87 -14.40 12.33 5.00
CA ILE A 87 -14.30 10.90 5.33
C ILE A 87 -13.00 10.73 6.09
N ILE A 88 -13.06 10.38 7.37
CA ILE A 88 -11.87 10.22 8.20
C ILE A 88 -11.63 8.75 8.48
N GLN A 89 -10.40 8.31 8.21
CA GLN A 89 -9.93 6.95 8.49
C GLN A 89 -8.76 6.97 9.47
N THR A 90 -8.82 6.11 10.49
CA THR A 90 -7.62 5.73 11.26
C THR A 90 -7.49 4.21 11.33
N LYS A 91 -6.36 3.73 11.86
CA LYS A 91 -6.04 2.29 11.95
C LYS A 91 -5.42 2.00 13.31
N VAL A 92 -5.81 0.85 13.88
CA VAL A 92 -5.26 0.31 15.13
C VAL A 92 -4.84 -1.13 14.90
N GLY A 93 -3.68 -1.53 15.42
CA GLY A 93 -3.15 -2.90 15.27
C GLY A 93 -4.08 -3.94 15.90
N PRO A 94 -4.13 -5.17 15.37
CA PRO A 94 -4.84 -6.28 15.98
C PRO A 94 -4.34 -6.55 17.41
N ALA A 95 -5.28 -6.67 18.34
CA ALA A 95 -5.01 -6.91 19.76
C ALA A 95 -6.23 -7.54 20.43
N LYS A 96 -6.13 -7.88 21.71
CA LYS A 96 -7.30 -8.18 22.54
C LYS A 96 -8.24 -6.99 22.59
N ALA A 97 -9.53 -7.21 22.76
CA ALA A 97 -10.55 -6.16 22.69
C ALA A 97 -10.25 -4.96 23.63
N GLU A 98 -9.80 -5.21 24.86
CA GLU A 98 -9.47 -4.15 25.84
C GLU A 98 -8.30 -3.26 25.37
N ASP A 99 -7.22 -3.88 24.89
CA ASP A 99 -6.04 -3.16 24.40
C ASP A 99 -6.38 -2.38 23.13
N PHE A 100 -7.17 -2.98 22.23
CA PHE A 100 -7.65 -2.34 21.01
C PHE A 100 -8.50 -1.11 21.31
N LEU A 101 -9.45 -1.20 22.27
CA LEU A 101 -10.26 -0.06 22.71
C LEU A 101 -9.39 1.04 23.34
N THR A 102 -8.40 0.67 24.13
CA THR A 102 -7.45 1.63 24.73
C THR A 102 -6.68 2.38 23.64
N ALA A 103 -6.15 1.68 22.65
CA ALA A 103 -5.44 2.29 21.52
C ALA A 103 -6.36 3.16 20.66
N PHE A 104 -7.59 2.71 20.37
CA PHE A 104 -8.58 3.51 19.66
C PHE A 104 -8.98 4.77 20.42
N ASN A 105 -9.22 4.67 21.73
CA ASN A 105 -9.52 5.84 22.56
C ASN A 105 -8.38 6.86 22.57
N ARG A 106 -7.13 6.39 22.55
CA ARG A 106 -5.95 7.26 22.38
C ARG A 106 -5.98 7.97 21.03
N SER A 107 -6.25 7.26 19.93
CA SER A 107 -6.41 7.84 18.58
C SER A 107 -7.46 8.94 18.57
N MET A 108 -8.65 8.69 19.12
CA MET A 108 -9.74 9.67 19.13
C MET A 108 -9.40 10.91 19.96
N SER A 109 -8.71 10.72 21.09
CA SER A 109 -8.22 11.84 21.94
C SER A 109 -7.18 12.70 21.20
N LEU A 110 -6.32 12.09 20.37
CA LEU A 110 -5.33 12.82 19.57
C LEU A 110 -5.96 13.55 18.41
N LEU A 111 -6.90 12.90 17.70
CA LEU A 111 -7.62 13.48 16.57
C LEU A 111 -8.62 14.58 16.98
N GLY A 112 -9.05 14.60 18.25
CA GLY A 112 -10.05 15.54 18.73
C GLY A 112 -11.44 15.36 18.07
N LEU A 113 -11.80 14.12 17.73
CA LEU A 113 -13.04 13.77 17.04
C LEU A 113 -13.90 12.83 17.87
N ASP A 114 -15.24 12.91 17.71
CA ASP A 114 -16.19 12.01 18.38
C ASP A 114 -16.33 10.66 17.65
N TYR A 115 -16.17 10.65 16.31
CA TYR A 115 -16.27 9.45 15.49
C TYR A 115 -15.32 9.50 14.28
N VAL A 116 -15.04 8.31 13.73
CA VAL A 116 -14.41 8.15 12.41
C VAL A 116 -15.36 7.39 11.46
N ASP A 117 -15.23 7.67 10.16
CA ASP A 117 -16.03 6.97 9.15
C ASP A 117 -15.49 5.56 8.92
N LEU A 118 -14.18 5.40 8.92
CA LEU A 118 -13.48 4.17 8.62
C LEU A 118 -12.46 3.84 9.72
N LEU A 119 -12.56 2.64 10.30
CA LEU A 119 -11.56 2.10 11.21
C LEU A 119 -10.98 0.81 10.62
N ALA A 120 -9.66 0.77 10.39
CA ALA A 120 -8.99 -0.44 9.92
C ALA A 120 -8.24 -1.16 11.05
N PHE A 121 -8.31 -2.49 11.05
CA PHE A 121 -7.38 -3.35 11.77
C PHE A 121 -6.03 -3.28 11.04
N HIS A 122 -5.02 -2.68 11.68
CA HIS A 122 -3.78 -2.28 11.04
C HIS A 122 -2.80 -3.43 10.92
N GLY A 123 -2.63 -3.97 9.71
CA GLY A 123 -1.61 -4.97 9.44
C GLY A 123 -2.06 -6.40 9.74
N ILE A 124 -3.21 -6.84 9.22
CA ILE A 124 -3.53 -8.27 9.15
C ILE A 124 -2.60 -8.91 8.11
N ASN A 125 -1.35 -9.22 8.51
CA ASN A 125 -0.27 -9.61 7.62
C ASN A 125 0.07 -11.10 7.68
N ASN A 126 -0.43 -11.83 8.67
CA ASN A 126 -0.24 -13.26 8.87
C ASN A 126 -1.48 -13.87 9.54
N GLU A 127 -1.51 -15.20 9.65
CA GLU A 127 -2.61 -15.94 10.26
C GLU A 127 -2.84 -15.52 11.73
N GLU A 128 -1.79 -15.30 12.50
CA GLU A 128 -1.88 -14.88 13.89
C GLU A 128 -2.61 -13.54 14.04
N CYS A 129 -2.30 -12.55 13.17
CA CYS A 129 -3.00 -11.26 13.15
C CYS A 129 -4.48 -11.43 12.81
N LEU A 130 -4.80 -12.31 11.85
CA LEU A 130 -6.18 -12.62 11.48
C LEU A 130 -6.93 -13.30 12.63
N GLU A 131 -6.34 -14.30 13.23
CA GLU A 131 -6.92 -15.02 14.40
C GLU A 131 -7.12 -14.08 15.59
N THR A 132 -6.13 -13.23 15.94
CA THR A 132 -6.24 -12.24 17.00
C THR A 132 -7.38 -11.24 16.73
N THR A 133 -7.61 -10.91 15.45
CA THR A 133 -8.72 -10.04 15.07
C THR A 133 -10.07 -10.71 15.24
N LEU A 134 -10.19 -11.96 14.80
CA LEU A 134 -11.49 -12.68 14.68
C LEU A 134 -11.88 -13.50 15.90
N CYS A 135 -10.94 -13.84 16.81
CA CYS A 135 -11.24 -14.68 17.97
C CYS A 135 -12.22 -13.99 18.93
N HIS A 136 -12.83 -14.80 19.79
CA HIS A 136 -13.64 -14.27 20.89
C HIS A 136 -12.78 -13.41 21.82
N GLY A 137 -13.26 -12.19 22.16
CA GLY A 137 -12.49 -11.19 22.88
C GLY A 137 -11.41 -10.50 22.04
N GLY A 138 -11.45 -10.65 20.71
CA GLY A 138 -10.51 -10.05 19.77
C GLY A 138 -10.91 -8.64 19.31
N ALA A 139 -10.08 -8.06 18.43
CA ALA A 139 -10.25 -6.69 17.97
C ALA A 139 -11.57 -6.46 17.23
N LEU A 140 -12.11 -7.46 16.50
CA LEU A 140 -13.38 -7.34 15.79
C LEU A 140 -14.56 -7.10 16.75
N GLU A 141 -14.61 -7.78 17.90
CA GLU A 141 -15.67 -7.54 18.90
C GLU A 141 -15.64 -6.10 19.40
N ALA A 142 -14.43 -5.57 19.67
CA ALA A 142 -14.23 -4.18 20.05
C ALA A 142 -14.68 -3.22 18.93
N GLY A 143 -14.31 -3.50 17.68
CA GLY A 143 -14.76 -2.73 16.53
C GLY A 143 -16.29 -2.71 16.39
N ARG A 144 -16.94 -3.87 16.55
CA ARG A 144 -18.42 -3.97 16.52
C ARG A 144 -19.08 -3.23 17.70
N GLN A 145 -18.43 -3.20 18.88
CA GLN A 145 -18.87 -2.35 19.97
C GLN A 145 -18.83 -0.87 19.59
N LEU A 146 -17.71 -0.39 19.05
CA LEU A 146 -17.55 0.99 18.60
C LEU A 146 -18.57 1.40 17.52
N GLN A 147 -18.95 0.46 16.62
CA GLN A 147 -20.03 0.70 15.66
C GLN A 147 -21.39 0.90 16.37
N ARG A 148 -21.73 0.05 17.34
CA ARG A 148 -23.00 0.19 18.12
C ARG A 148 -23.03 1.50 18.93
N GLU A 149 -21.88 1.98 19.37
CA GLU A 149 -21.71 3.26 20.08
C GLU A 149 -21.76 4.47 19.13
N GLY A 150 -21.79 4.26 17.79
CA GLY A 150 -21.78 5.32 16.79
C GLY A 150 -20.41 6.02 16.63
N ARG A 151 -19.35 5.45 17.18
CA ARG A 151 -17.98 6.01 17.15
C ARG A 151 -17.20 5.59 15.90
N VAL A 152 -17.64 4.54 15.21
CA VAL A 152 -17.09 4.03 13.95
C VAL A 152 -18.24 3.67 13.04
N ARG A 153 -18.19 4.09 11.77
CA ARG A 153 -19.23 3.76 10.79
C ARG A 153 -18.96 2.41 10.11
N SER A 154 -17.74 2.20 9.62
CA SER A 154 -17.37 0.98 8.89
C SER A 154 -16.03 0.42 9.36
N LEU A 155 -15.93 -0.92 9.34
CA LEU A 155 -14.73 -1.65 9.75
C LEU A 155 -14.06 -2.29 8.53
N GLY A 156 -12.74 -2.14 8.44
CA GLY A 156 -11.94 -2.77 7.41
C GLY A 156 -10.59 -3.22 7.95
N PHE A 157 -9.69 -3.58 7.06
CA PHE A 157 -8.31 -3.90 7.45
C PHE A 157 -7.30 -3.39 6.44
N SER A 158 -6.08 -3.17 6.89
CA SER A 158 -4.93 -2.92 6.03
C SER A 158 -3.98 -4.12 6.08
N THR A 159 -3.30 -4.40 4.96
CA THR A 159 -2.53 -5.61 4.86
C THR A 159 -1.34 -5.51 3.91
N HIS A 160 -0.30 -6.31 4.22
CA HIS A 160 0.85 -6.63 3.38
C HIS A 160 0.99 -8.15 3.17
N ALA A 161 -0.05 -8.90 3.48
CA ALA A 161 -0.08 -10.35 3.42
C ALA A 161 -0.01 -10.90 1.99
N SER A 162 0.14 -12.21 1.88
CA SER A 162 -0.07 -12.94 0.63
C SER A 162 -1.51 -12.82 0.15
N CYS A 163 -1.72 -12.94 -1.16
CA CYS A 163 -3.05 -12.88 -1.76
C CYS A 163 -4.02 -13.91 -1.16
N SER A 164 -3.52 -15.10 -0.80
CA SER A 164 -4.31 -16.16 -0.19
C SER A 164 -4.88 -15.75 1.18
N LEU A 165 -4.05 -15.14 2.03
CA LEU A 165 -4.51 -14.67 3.34
C LEU A 165 -5.48 -13.48 3.22
N ILE A 166 -5.24 -12.56 2.29
CA ILE A 166 -6.17 -11.44 2.04
C ILE A 166 -7.53 -11.97 1.58
N THR A 167 -7.52 -12.92 0.64
CA THR A 167 -8.75 -13.57 0.15
C THR A 167 -9.48 -14.29 1.29
N LYS A 168 -8.76 -15.02 2.15
CA LYS A 168 -9.31 -15.69 3.32
C LYS A 168 -9.97 -14.69 4.28
N ALA A 169 -9.31 -13.58 4.58
CA ALA A 169 -9.85 -12.54 5.45
C ALA A 169 -11.14 -11.93 4.86
N LEU A 170 -11.14 -11.58 3.57
CA LEU A 170 -12.33 -11.04 2.88
C LEU A 170 -13.48 -12.03 2.83
N ALA A 171 -13.20 -13.32 2.59
CA ALA A 171 -14.21 -14.38 2.50
C ALA A 171 -14.96 -14.61 3.83
N THR A 172 -14.48 -14.11 4.96
CA THR A 172 -15.21 -14.11 6.24
C THR A 172 -16.47 -13.26 6.19
N GLY A 173 -16.53 -12.27 5.30
CA GLY A 173 -17.63 -11.30 5.20
C GLY A 173 -17.65 -10.23 6.31
N GLU A 174 -16.68 -10.24 7.23
CA GLU A 174 -16.65 -9.37 8.41
C GLU A 174 -16.15 -7.95 8.13
N PHE A 175 -15.50 -7.71 7.00
CA PHE A 175 -14.86 -6.43 6.69
C PHE A 175 -15.59 -5.67 5.59
N ASP A 176 -15.86 -4.39 5.81
CA ASP A 176 -16.54 -3.52 4.87
C ASP A 176 -15.60 -2.99 3.77
N TYR A 177 -14.30 -3.00 4.02
CA TYR A 177 -13.28 -2.56 3.07
C TYR A 177 -11.89 -3.14 3.38
N VAL A 178 -11.00 -3.06 2.40
CA VAL A 178 -9.60 -3.49 2.53
C VAL A 178 -8.64 -2.43 1.97
N ASN A 179 -7.54 -2.20 2.69
CA ASN A 179 -6.39 -1.43 2.22
C ASN A 179 -5.28 -2.39 1.83
N LEU A 180 -4.99 -2.51 0.53
CA LEU A 180 -4.01 -3.47 0.00
C LEU A 180 -3.11 -2.86 -1.09
N HIS A 181 -2.09 -3.62 -1.50
CA HIS A 181 -1.18 -3.25 -2.57
C HIS A 181 -1.63 -3.85 -3.90
N TRP A 182 -1.84 -3.01 -4.89
CA TRP A 182 -2.06 -3.43 -6.27
C TRP A 182 -1.77 -2.25 -7.23
N TYR A 183 -0.84 -2.44 -8.14
CA TYR A 183 -0.44 -1.45 -9.14
C TYR A 183 0.33 -2.14 -10.25
N TRP A 184 0.69 -1.44 -11.33
CA TRP A 184 1.26 -2.04 -12.53
C TRP A 184 2.44 -3.00 -12.23
N ILE A 185 3.39 -2.60 -11.37
CA ILE A 185 4.56 -3.43 -11.02
C ILE A 185 4.27 -4.52 -9.96
N ASN A 186 3.07 -4.60 -9.42
CA ASN A 186 2.68 -5.64 -8.47
C ASN A 186 1.17 -5.92 -8.57
N GLN A 187 0.82 -6.95 -9.33
CA GLN A 187 -0.56 -7.32 -9.60
C GLN A 187 -1.00 -8.61 -8.89
N SER A 188 -0.17 -9.15 -7.99
CA SER A 188 -0.40 -10.44 -7.32
C SER A 188 -1.71 -10.49 -6.52
N ASN A 189 -2.20 -9.36 -6.03
CA ASN A 189 -3.42 -9.28 -5.21
C ASN A 189 -4.72 -9.13 -6.04
N TRP A 190 -4.69 -9.31 -7.36
CA TRP A 190 -5.91 -9.23 -8.16
C TRP A 190 -7.00 -10.22 -7.73
N PRO A 191 -6.70 -11.50 -7.42
CA PRO A 191 -7.72 -12.42 -6.91
C PRO A 191 -8.37 -11.95 -5.60
N ALA A 192 -7.62 -11.30 -4.71
CA ALA A 192 -8.17 -10.72 -3.48
C ALA A 192 -9.09 -9.52 -3.76
N ILE A 193 -8.77 -8.69 -4.77
CA ILE A 193 -9.65 -7.61 -5.23
C ILE A 193 -10.98 -8.19 -5.78
N LYS A 194 -10.92 -9.28 -6.53
CA LYS A 194 -12.13 -9.97 -7.01
C LYS A 194 -12.95 -10.59 -5.87
N GLU A 195 -12.32 -11.06 -4.80
CA GLU A 195 -13.05 -11.47 -3.61
C GLU A 195 -13.69 -10.26 -2.89
N ALA A 196 -12.98 -9.11 -2.82
CA ALA A 196 -13.55 -7.88 -2.26
C ALA A 196 -14.81 -7.44 -3.05
N GLU A 197 -14.76 -7.46 -4.38
CA GLU A 197 -15.92 -7.17 -5.24
C GLU A 197 -17.09 -8.11 -4.93
N LYS A 198 -16.86 -9.41 -4.83
CA LYS A 198 -17.87 -10.42 -4.51
C LYS A 198 -18.51 -10.18 -3.13
N GLN A 199 -17.75 -9.65 -2.18
CA GLN A 199 -18.22 -9.31 -0.83
C GLN A 199 -18.81 -7.89 -0.76
N ASP A 200 -18.89 -7.15 -1.86
CA ASP A 200 -19.21 -5.72 -1.90
C ASP A 200 -18.36 -4.89 -0.91
N ALA A 201 -17.09 -5.25 -0.76
CA ALA A 201 -16.14 -4.55 0.10
C ALA A 201 -15.39 -3.46 -0.67
N GLY A 202 -15.18 -2.31 -0.03
CA GLY A 202 -14.40 -1.21 -0.62
C GLY A 202 -12.93 -1.60 -0.80
N VAL A 203 -12.33 -1.23 -1.93
CA VAL A 203 -10.90 -1.45 -2.20
C VAL A 203 -10.15 -0.14 -2.21
N PHE A 204 -9.17 -0.02 -1.35
CA PHE A 204 -8.30 1.13 -1.17
C PHE A 204 -6.85 0.71 -1.45
N ILE A 205 -6.27 1.18 -2.53
CA ILE A 205 -4.88 0.90 -2.89
C ILE A 205 -3.95 1.80 -2.07
N ILE A 206 -3.03 1.20 -1.32
CA ILE A 206 -2.07 1.92 -0.49
C ILE A 206 -0.68 1.99 -1.14
N SER A 207 0.02 3.11 -0.94
CA SER A 207 1.38 3.39 -1.43
C SER A 207 1.58 3.19 -2.96
N PRO A 208 0.64 3.62 -3.83
CA PRO A 208 0.74 3.39 -5.28
C PRO A 208 1.95 4.08 -5.91
N ASN A 209 2.39 5.19 -5.36
CA ASN A 209 3.52 5.98 -5.84
C ASN A 209 4.87 5.52 -5.27
N ASP A 210 4.94 5.18 -3.99
CA ASP A 210 6.17 4.76 -3.33
C ASP A 210 6.51 3.29 -3.65
N LYS A 211 5.64 2.37 -3.23
CA LYS A 211 5.79 0.93 -3.50
C LYS A 211 5.38 0.54 -4.93
N GLY A 212 4.71 1.43 -5.63
CA GLY A 212 4.40 1.32 -7.06
C GLY A 212 5.56 1.65 -7.98
N GLY A 213 6.75 1.95 -7.45
CA GLY A 213 7.94 2.18 -8.26
C GLY A 213 8.79 3.39 -7.89
N LYS A 214 8.56 4.00 -6.71
CA LYS A 214 9.23 5.25 -6.32
C LYS A 214 8.98 6.37 -7.34
N LEU A 215 7.72 6.51 -7.75
CA LEU A 215 7.28 7.29 -8.92
C LEU A 215 7.43 8.83 -8.75
N TYR A 216 7.84 9.32 -7.59
CA TYR A 216 8.27 10.73 -7.40
C TYR A 216 9.62 11.03 -8.05
N GLU A 217 10.45 10.01 -8.24
CA GLU A 217 11.79 10.06 -8.80
C GLU A 217 11.90 8.99 -9.89
N PRO A 218 11.09 9.09 -10.99
CA PRO A 218 11.09 8.09 -12.03
C PRO A 218 12.42 8.07 -12.79
N THR A 219 12.80 6.91 -13.31
CA THR A 219 13.97 6.80 -14.17
C THR A 219 13.68 7.40 -15.55
N GLU A 220 14.75 7.84 -16.26
CA GLU A 220 14.64 8.32 -17.64
C GLU A 220 13.96 7.29 -18.54
N LYS A 221 14.26 6.01 -18.33
CA LYS A 221 13.64 4.89 -19.04
C LYS A 221 12.12 4.84 -18.84
N LEU A 222 11.66 5.00 -17.58
CA LEU A 222 10.22 5.04 -17.31
C LEU A 222 9.55 6.27 -17.92
N LEU A 223 10.20 7.43 -17.87
CA LEU A 223 9.68 8.65 -18.51
C LEU A 223 9.51 8.46 -20.01
N GLU A 224 10.51 7.88 -20.68
CA GLU A 224 10.47 7.58 -22.12
C GLU A 224 9.32 6.61 -22.47
N LEU A 225 9.25 5.48 -21.75
CA LEU A 225 8.31 4.41 -22.06
C LEU A 225 6.86 4.75 -21.66
N CYS A 226 6.64 5.59 -20.68
CA CYS A 226 5.31 6.03 -20.25
C CYS A 226 4.75 7.20 -21.08
N ALA A 227 5.58 7.89 -21.90
CA ALA A 227 5.08 9.01 -22.70
C ALA A 227 3.83 8.62 -23.56
N PRO A 228 2.81 9.50 -23.67
CA PRO A 228 2.78 10.91 -23.25
C PRO A 228 2.43 11.15 -21.78
N LEU A 229 2.15 10.12 -20.98
CA LEU A 229 1.88 10.24 -19.55
C LEU A 229 3.18 10.27 -18.74
N THR A 230 3.12 10.88 -17.55
CA THR A 230 4.14 10.62 -16.53
C THR A 230 3.99 9.19 -15.99
N PRO A 231 5.05 8.56 -15.47
CA PRO A 231 4.92 7.24 -14.81
C PRO A 231 3.92 7.23 -13.65
N MET A 232 3.77 8.36 -12.93
CA MET A 232 2.78 8.55 -11.89
C MET A 232 1.36 8.49 -12.45
N ALA A 233 1.07 9.32 -13.47
CA ALA A 233 -0.23 9.36 -14.13
C ALA A 233 -0.58 8.01 -14.78
N PHE A 234 0.38 7.34 -15.41
CA PHE A 234 0.18 5.99 -15.95
C PHE A 234 -0.25 5.01 -14.86
N ASN A 235 0.47 4.94 -13.74
CA ASN A 235 0.16 4.00 -12.66
C ASN A 235 -1.19 4.31 -11.99
N ASP A 236 -1.52 5.57 -11.79
CA ASP A 236 -2.82 5.98 -11.25
C ASP A 236 -3.96 5.56 -12.18
N LEU A 237 -3.84 5.86 -13.48
CA LEU A 237 -4.83 5.47 -14.48
C LEU A 237 -4.91 3.95 -14.65
N PHE A 238 -3.77 3.24 -14.60
CA PHE A 238 -3.76 1.78 -14.59
C PHE A 238 -4.64 1.22 -13.46
N CYS A 239 -4.50 1.75 -12.26
CA CYS A 239 -5.31 1.35 -11.12
C CYS A 239 -6.79 1.75 -11.32
N LEU A 240 -7.04 2.99 -11.74
CA LEU A 240 -8.39 3.55 -11.84
C LEU A 240 -9.19 3.02 -13.05
N LEU A 241 -8.55 2.40 -14.04
CA LEU A 241 -9.27 1.68 -15.09
C LEU A 241 -10.02 0.45 -14.60
N ARG A 242 -9.73 -0.02 -13.40
CA ARG A 242 -10.44 -1.14 -12.77
C ARG A 242 -11.55 -0.59 -11.89
N PRO A 243 -12.83 -0.83 -12.21
CA PRO A 243 -13.95 -0.34 -11.41
C PRO A 243 -13.97 -0.90 -9.99
N GLU A 244 -13.33 -2.05 -9.77
CA GLU A 244 -13.15 -2.69 -8.47
C GLU A 244 -12.20 -1.92 -7.53
N VAL A 245 -11.34 -1.07 -8.08
CA VAL A 245 -10.45 -0.17 -7.30
C VAL A 245 -11.19 1.14 -7.06
N HIS A 246 -11.44 1.47 -5.80
CA HIS A 246 -12.28 2.62 -5.46
C HIS A 246 -11.50 3.90 -5.21
N THR A 247 -10.32 3.78 -4.58
CA THR A 247 -9.49 4.95 -4.23
C THR A 247 -8.02 4.58 -4.07
N LEU A 248 -7.14 5.55 -4.30
CA LEU A 248 -5.68 5.42 -4.16
C LEU A 248 -5.19 6.34 -3.04
N SER A 249 -4.38 5.82 -2.12
CA SER A 249 -3.74 6.61 -1.06
C SER A 249 -2.54 7.38 -1.62
N LEU A 250 -2.74 8.66 -1.84
CA LEU A 250 -1.65 9.55 -2.23
C LEU A 250 -0.84 9.91 -0.99
N GLY A 251 0.38 9.43 -0.92
CA GLY A 251 1.29 9.74 0.18
C GLY A 251 1.91 11.13 -0.01
N ALA A 252 1.11 12.18 0.00
CA ALA A 252 1.61 13.54 -0.12
C ALA A 252 2.44 13.93 1.12
N SER A 253 3.60 14.52 0.91
CA SER A 253 4.44 15.12 1.95
C SER A 253 4.29 16.63 2.03
N LYS A 254 3.76 17.26 0.98
CA LYS A 254 3.52 18.69 0.82
C LYS A 254 2.36 18.94 -0.16
N PRO A 255 1.76 20.14 -0.18
CA PRO A 255 0.60 20.48 -1.02
C PRO A 255 0.77 20.17 -2.51
N SER A 256 1.94 20.48 -3.08
CA SER A 256 2.19 20.30 -4.52
C SER A 256 2.33 18.83 -4.96
N ASP A 257 2.45 17.89 -4.02
CA ASP A 257 2.53 16.47 -4.37
C ASP A 257 1.23 15.94 -4.99
N PHE A 258 0.09 16.61 -4.76
CA PHE A 258 -1.17 16.26 -5.41
C PHE A 258 -1.21 16.58 -6.92
N ASP A 259 -0.41 17.54 -7.39
CA ASP A 259 -0.52 18.06 -8.76
C ASP A 259 -0.23 16.97 -9.80
N ALA A 260 0.79 16.12 -9.57
CA ALA A 260 1.12 15.00 -10.45
C ALA A 260 0.01 13.92 -10.54
N HIS A 261 -0.79 13.78 -9.47
CA HIS A 261 -1.93 12.85 -9.47
C HIS A 261 -3.18 13.47 -10.10
N LEU A 262 -3.37 14.77 -9.91
CA LEU A 262 -4.48 15.50 -10.55
C LEU A 262 -4.32 15.54 -12.07
N GLU A 263 -3.08 15.60 -12.58
CA GLU A 263 -2.75 15.46 -14.01
C GLU A 263 -3.32 14.15 -14.58
N ALA A 264 -3.26 13.04 -13.83
CA ALA A 264 -3.84 11.76 -14.28
C ALA A 264 -5.33 11.89 -14.63
N LEU A 265 -6.10 12.67 -13.87
CA LEU A 265 -7.54 12.87 -14.11
C LEU A 265 -7.82 13.65 -15.39
N GLU A 266 -6.90 14.45 -15.88
CA GLU A 266 -7.03 15.16 -17.16
C GLU A 266 -7.01 14.18 -18.35
N HIS A 267 -6.43 13.00 -18.15
CA HIS A 267 -6.34 11.94 -19.15
C HIS A 267 -7.33 10.79 -18.92
N TYR A 268 -8.20 10.90 -17.91
CA TYR A 268 -9.08 9.79 -17.50
C TYR A 268 -9.99 9.29 -18.63
N ASP A 269 -10.57 10.19 -19.42
CA ASP A 269 -11.44 9.82 -20.55
C ASP A 269 -10.72 9.05 -21.67
N ARG A 270 -9.39 9.21 -21.74
CA ARG A 270 -8.53 8.51 -22.69
C ARG A 270 -7.74 7.34 -22.07
N ALA A 271 -7.96 7.07 -20.79
CA ALA A 271 -7.19 6.06 -20.08
C ALA A 271 -7.31 4.67 -20.72
N ALA A 272 -8.49 4.31 -21.23
CA ALA A 272 -8.73 3.03 -21.92
C ALA A 272 -7.93 2.87 -23.22
N GLU A 273 -7.49 3.97 -23.83
CA GLU A 273 -6.61 3.98 -25.02
C GLU A 273 -5.13 4.00 -24.58
N LEU A 274 -4.76 4.98 -23.73
CA LEU A 274 -3.37 5.27 -23.39
C LEU A 274 -2.72 4.19 -22.53
N VAL A 275 -3.42 3.66 -21.53
CA VAL A 275 -2.83 2.71 -20.57
C VAL A 275 -2.41 1.40 -21.25
N PRO A 276 -3.24 0.73 -22.08
CA PRO A 276 -2.81 -0.49 -22.78
C PRO A 276 -1.66 -0.24 -23.76
N GLU A 277 -1.61 0.92 -24.41
CA GLU A 277 -0.49 1.27 -25.31
C GLU A 277 0.83 1.38 -24.56
N ILE A 278 0.84 2.10 -23.43
CA ILE A 278 2.01 2.25 -22.55
C ILE A 278 2.40 0.89 -21.96
N GLU A 279 1.43 0.12 -21.48
CA GLU A 279 1.66 -1.22 -20.92
C GLU A 279 2.34 -2.15 -21.93
N ASN A 280 1.89 -2.15 -23.19
CA ASN A 280 2.51 -2.92 -24.27
C ASN A 280 3.96 -2.47 -24.54
N ARG A 281 4.27 -1.17 -24.52
CA ARG A 281 5.66 -0.68 -24.66
C ARG A 281 6.56 -1.13 -23.52
N LEU A 282 6.08 -1.00 -22.29
CA LEU A 282 6.82 -1.43 -21.09
C LEU A 282 7.10 -2.93 -21.12
N LEU A 283 6.07 -3.75 -21.37
CA LEU A 283 6.20 -5.20 -21.47
C LEU A 283 7.06 -5.63 -22.66
N GLY A 284 6.93 -4.95 -23.82
CA GLY A 284 7.77 -5.18 -24.99
C GLY A 284 9.25 -4.97 -24.66
N HIS A 285 9.58 -3.82 -24.09
CA HIS A 285 10.95 -3.49 -23.68
C HIS A 285 11.51 -4.48 -22.62
N MET A 286 10.70 -4.86 -21.63
CA MET A 286 11.10 -5.87 -20.64
C MET A 286 11.34 -7.24 -21.31
N THR A 287 10.52 -7.60 -22.27
CA THR A 287 10.64 -8.86 -23.03
C THR A 287 11.93 -8.88 -23.87
N GLU A 288 12.26 -7.79 -24.55
CA GLU A 288 13.50 -7.63 -25.29
C GLU A 288 14.74 -7.73 -24.37
N THR A 289 14.65 -7.14 -23.17
CA THR A 289 15.77 -7.10 -22.22
C THR A 289 16.00 -8.42 -21.49
N LEU A 290 14.94 -9.08 -21.03
CA LEU A 290 15.00 -10.24 -20.13
C LEU A 290 14.79 -11.60 -20.84
N GLY A 291 14.20 -11.55 -22.04
CA GLY A 291 13.83 -12.71 -22.84
C GLY A 291 12.36 -13.12 -22.68
N ALA A 292 11.74 -13.52 -23.78
CA ALA A 292 10.30 -13.81 -23.85
C ALA A 292 9.88 -14.97 -22.93
N ASP A 293 10.65 -16.07 -22.90
CA ASP A 293 10.33 -17.22 -22.05
C ASP A 293 10.42 -16.87 -20.55
N TRP A 294 11.44 -16.08 -20.17
CA TRP A 294 11.56 -15.57 -18.80
C TRP A 294 10.35 -14.69 -18.43
N MET A 295 10.04 -13.69 -19.24
CA MET A 295 8.93 -12.77 -18.95
C MET A 295 7.58 -13.46 -18.82
N ALA A 296 7.35 -14.49 -19.64
CA ALA A 296 6.10 -15.25 -19.59
C ALA A 296 5.96 -16.13 -18.35
N ARG A 297 7.07 -16.61 -17.76
CA ARG A 297 7.04 -17.75 -16.84
C ARG A 297 7.93 -17.64 -15.59
N TRP A 298 8.59 -16.50 -15.36
CA TRP A 298 9.52 -16.36 -14.23
C TRP A 298 8.90 -16.66 -12.86
N GLN A 299 7.57 -16.52 -12.75
CA GLN A 299 6.81 -16.77 -11.50
C GLN A 299 6.46 -18.25 -11.30
N ASP A 300 6.53 -19.05 -12.38
CA ASP A 300 6.04 -20.44 -12.34
C ASP A 300 6.88 -21.29 -11.39
N GLY A 301 6.21 -21.98 -10.47
CA GLY A 301 6.82 -22.91 -9.54
C GLY A 301 7.72 -22.26 -8.47
N ILE A 302 7.60 -20.94 -8.25
CA ILE A 302 8.25 -20.27 -7.12
C ILE A 302 7.44 -20.53 -5.84
N PRO A 303 8.02 -21.16 -4.81
CA PRO A 303 7.33 -21.38 -3.54
C PRO A 303 7.19 -20.09 -2.73
N GLU A 304 6.33 -20.10 -1.73
CA GLU A 304 6.26 -19.05 -0.72
C GLU A 304 7.60 -18.96 0.04
N TRP A 305 7.94 -17.77 0.51
CA TRP A 305 9.25 -17.51 1.11
C TRP A 305 9.59 -18.41 2.32
N ASN A 306 8.59 -18.81 3.12
CA ASN A 306 8.74 -19.69 4.27
C ASN A 306 8.92 -21.18 3.90
N ASP A 307 8.67 -21.55 2.66
CA ASP A 307 8.95 -22.87 2.10
C ASP A 307 10.33 -22.92 1.39
N VAL A 308 11.03 -21.79 1.36
CA VAL A 308 12.39 -21.68 0.80
C VAL A 308 13.43 -21.83 1.91
N PRO A 309 14.46 -22.71 1.74
CA PRO A 309 15.55 -22.81 2.71
C PRO A 309 16.21 -21.47 3.03
N GLY A 310 16.32 -21.15 4.33
CA GLY A 310 16.85 -19.88 4.79
C GLY A 310 15.86 -18.71 4.70
N ASP A 311 14.58 -18.96 4.43
CA ASP A 311 13.50 -17.96 4.32
C ASP A 311 13.74 -16.92 3.21
N VAL A 312 14.48 -17.25 2.16
CA VAL A 312 14.79 -16.32 1.06
C VAL A 312 13.52 -16.01 0.27
N ASN A 313 13.16 -14.72 0.15
CA ASN A 313 11.98 -14.29 -0.62
C ASN A 313 12.31 -14.23 -2.12
N VAL A 314 12.40 -15.40 -2.74
CA VAL A 314 12.79 -15.57 -4.15
C VAL A 314 11.86 -14.77 -5.06
N TRP A 315 10.54 -14.87 -4.87
CA TRP A 315 9.56 -14.18 -5.71
C TRP A 315 9.76 -12.65 -5.73
N GLU A 316 9.90 -12.05 -4.55
CA GLU A 316 10.09 -10.59 -4.45
C GLU A 316 11.43 -10.17 -5.04
N ILE A 317 12.51 -10.94 -4.80
CA ILE A 317 13.85 -10.64 -5.33
C ILE A 317 13.85 -10.68 -6.85
N LEU A 318 13.25 -11.70 -7.47
CA LEU A 318 13.13 -11.80 -8.94
C LEU A 318 12.31 -10.65 -9.51
N ARG A 319 11.21 -10.28 -8.85
CA ARG A 319 10.39 -9.13 -9.24
C ARG A 319 11.20 -7.83 -9.23
N LEU A 320 11.93 -7.56 -8.16
CA LEU A 320 12.79 -6.37 -8.03
C LEU A 320 13.91 -6.36 -9.07
N TRP A 321 14.54 -7.52 -9.30
CA TRP A 321 15.59 -7.67 -10.32
C TRP A 321 15.05 -7.40 -11.73
N ASN A 322 13.88 -7.92 -12.08
CA ASN A 322 13.25 -7.69 -13.38
C ASN A 322 13.10 -6.19 -13.68
N TYR A 323 12.56 -5.42 -12.74
CA TYR A 323 12.37 -3.99 -12.92
C TYR A 323 13.68 -3.19 -12.88
N ALA A 324 14.63 -3.58 -12.02
CA ALA A 324 15.94 -2.96 -11.98
C ALA A 324 16.72 -3.15 -13.29
N LYS A 325 16.65 -4.35 -13.89
CA LYS A 325 17.37 -4.69 -15.13
C LYS A 325 16.72 -4.11 -16.37
N ALA A 326 15.41 -4.14 -16.46
CA ALA A 326 14.72 -3.76 -17.68
C ALA A 326 14.31 -2.28 -17.70
N LEU A 327 14.03 -1.68 -16.56
CA LEU A 327 13.49 -0.32 -16.46
C LEU A 327 14.39 0.63 -15.66
N ASP A 328 15.64 0.22 -15.38
CA ASP A 328 16.62 0.98 -14.60
C ASP A 328 16.12 1.36 -13.18
N MET A 329 15.11 0.65 -12.65
CA MET A 329 14.48 0.94 -11.35
C MET A 329 15.35 0.49 -10.16
N ILE A 330 16.67 0.74 -10.23
CA ILE A 330 17.63 0.36 -9.18
C ILE A 330 17.31 1.04 -7.85
N PRO A 331 17.03 2.36 -7.76
CA PRO A 331 16.70 3.00 -6.48
C PRO A 331 15.44 2.42 -5.82
N PHE A 332 14.42 2.05 -6.62
CA PHE A 332 13.24 1.34 -6.13
C PHE A 332 13.61 -0.07 -5.63
N GLY A 333 14.40 -0.81 -6.41
CA GLY A 333 14.87 -2.13 -6.05
C GLY A 333 15.66 -2.11 -4.73
N GLN A 334 16.59 -1.17 -4.55
CA GLN A 334 17.36 -0.98 -3.31
C GLN A 334 16.46 -0.66 -2.11
N MET A 335 15.51 0.28 -2.27
CA MET A 335 14.56 0.66 -1.21
C MET A 335 13.78 -0.56 -0.69
N ARG A 336 13.42 -1.51 -1.55
CA ARG A 336 12.67 -2.70 -1.17
C ARG A 336 13.57 -3.85 -0.72
N TYR A 337 14.64 -4.14 -1.45
CA TYR A 337 15.55 -5.25 -1.20
C TYR A 337 16.20 -5.19 0.19
N ASN A 338 16.59 -3.98 0.61
CA ASN A 338 17.27 -3.78 1.89
C ASN A 338 16.33 -3.84 3.12
N LEU A 339 15.01 -3.93 2.93
CA LEU A 339 14.03 -4.24 3.97
C LEU A 339 13.93 -5.76 4.25
N LEU A 340 14.30 -6.61 3.28
CA LEU A 340 14.24 -8.06 3.44
C LEU A 340 15.12 -8.53 4.59
N GLY A 341 14.52 -9.25 5.54
CA GLY A 341 15.13 -9.69 6.80
C GLY A 341 15.01 -8.69 7.96
N ASN A 342 14.52 -7.45 7.74
CA ASN A 342 14.49 -6.39 8.75
C ASN A 342 13.10 -5.77 8.97
N ALA A 343 12.07 -6.21 8.26
CA ALA A 343 10.74 -5.61 8.32
C ALA A 343 9.67 -6.54 8.93
N GLY A 344 10.05 -7.70 9.47
CA GLY A 344 9.15 -8.66 10.08
C GLY A 344 7.99 -9.06 9.16
N HIS A 345 6.78 -9.23 9.71
CA HIS A 345 5.59 -9.61 8.94
C HIS A 345 5.08 -8.54 7.95
N TRP A 346 5.65 -7.33 7.97
CA TRP A 346 5.27 -6.24 7.05
C TRP A 346 5.92 -6.36 5.68
N PHE A 347 7.07 -7.03 5.60
CA PHE A 347 7.77 -7.36 4.36
C PHE A 347 8.61 -8.62 4.60
N PRO A 348 7.96 -9.80 4.57
CA PRO A 348 8.53 -11.03 5.08
C PRO A 348 9.61 -11.62 4.17
N GLY A 349 10.37 -12.55 4.74
CA GLY A 349 11.47 -13.25 4.09
C GLY A 349 12.77 -12.48 4.12
N LYS A 350 13.85 -13.13 3.69
CA LYS A 350 15.21 -12.61 3.68
C LYS A 350 15.70 -12.32 2.26
N ASN A 351 16.72 -11.50 2.16
CA ASN A 351 17.44 -11.25 0.91
C ASN A 351 18.36 -12.44 0.54
N ALA A 352 18.98 -12.36 -0.64
CA ALA A 352 19.86 -13.39 -1.18
C ALA A 352 21.34 -13.19 -0.83
N GLY A 353 21.66 -12.59 0.33
CA GLY A 353 23.05 -12.42 0.78
C GLY A 353 23.74 -13.75 1.05
N GLU A 354 23.01 -14.70 1.63
CA GLU A 354 23.49 -16.05 1.90
C GLU A 354 22.38 -17.07 1.62
N PHE A 355 22.66 -18.11 0.85
CA PHE A 355 21.75 -19.24 0.63
C PHE A 355 22.53 -20.50 0.22
N ASP A 356 22.01 -21.65 0.62
CA ASP A 356 22.49 -22.97 0.14
C ASP A 356 21.88 -23.25 -1.23
N GLU A 357 22.70 -23.23 -2.28
CA GLU A 357 22.25 -23.38 -3.66
C GLU A 357 21.64 -24.77 -3.92
N ALA A 358 22.17 -25.83 -3.31
CA ALA A 358 21.66 -27.17 -3.51
C ALA A 358 20.27 -27.35 -2.85
N ALA A 359 20.09 -26.79 -1.64
CA ALA A 359 18.83 -26.81 -0.95
C ALA A 359 17.79 -25.90 -1.65
N LEU A 360 18.21 -24.71 -2.11
CA LEU A 360 17.39 -23.79 -2.88
C LEU A 360 16.88 -24.43 -4.18
N SER A 361 17.78 -25.07 -4.96
CA SER A 361 17.41 -25.72 -6.23
C SER A 361 16.38 -26.84 -6.02
N LYS A 362 16.41 -27.53 -4.89
CA LYS A 362 15.39 -28.53 -4.55
C LYS A 362 14.02 -27.91 -4.30
N SER A 363 13.97 -26.77 -3.59
CA SER A 363 12.70 -26.07 -3.35
C SER A 363 12.13 -25.45 -4.63
N LEU A 364 12.97 -25.14 -5.61
CA LEU A 364 12.62 -24.59 -6.91
C LEU A 364 12.40 -25.64 -8.01
N ALA A 365 12.34 -26.94 -7.67
CA ALA A 365 12.26 -28.02 -8.67
C ALA A 365 11.07 -27.90 -9.63
N SER A 366 10.00 -27.21 -9.26
CA SER A 366 8.82 -26.94 -10.11
C SER A 366 9.01 -25.75 -11.04
N SER A 367 10.06 -24.93 -10.86
CA SER A 367 10.32 -23.78 -11.70
C SER A 367 11.02 -24.19 -13.00
N PRO A 368 10.59 -23.66 -14.17
CA PRO A 368 11.30 -23.88 -15.43
C PRO A 368 12.69 -23.25 -15.46
N PHE A 369 13.02 -22.41 -14.49
CA PHE A 369 14.26 -21.65 -14.41
C PHE A 369 15.13 -22.04 -13.20
N VAL A 370 14.94 -23.23 -12.64
CA VAL A 370 15.70 -23.71 -11.46
C VAL A 370 17.22 -23.53 -11.62
N GLU A 371 17.79 -23.76 -12.80
CA GLU A 371 19.22 -23.59 -13.09
C GLU A 371 19.63 -22.10 -13.19
N ARG A 372 18.73 -21.21 -13.60
CA ARG A 372 19.00 -19.79 -13.80
C ARG A 372 18.84 -18.95 -12.53
N ILE A 373 17.84 -19.27 -11.70
CA ILE A 373 17.46 -18.47 -10.53
C ILE A 373 18.61 -18.22 -9.55
N PRO A 374 19.46 -19.19 -9.18
CA PRO A 374 20.58 -18.93 -8.26
C PRO A 374 21.54 -17.84 -8.76
N ALA A 375 21.83 -17.81 -10.07
CA ALA A 375 22.66 -16.76 -10.67
C ALA A 375 21.96 -15.40 -10.64
N VAL A 376 20.65 -15.35 -10.93
CA VAL A 376 19.84 -14.12 -10.86
C VAL A 376 19.78 -13.58 -9.42
N LEU A 377 19.64 -14.44 -8.40
CA LEU A 377 19.65 -14.02 -7.00
C LEU A 377 20.98 -13.38 -6.58
N ARG A 378 22.12 -13.92 -7.03
CA ARG A 378 23.44 -13.31 -6.77
C ARG A 378 23.59 -11.98 -7.49
N GLU A 379 23.15 -11.90 -8.75
CA GLU A 379 23.15 -10.64 -9.51
C GLU A 379 22.25 -9.59 -8.83
N ALA A 380 21.06 -9.98 -8.41
CA ALA A 380 20.13 -9.11 -7.67
C ALA A 380 20.78 -8.59 -6.38
N HIS A 381 21.45 -9.46 -5.62
CA HIS A 381 22.14 -9.03 -4.41
C HIS A 381 23.26 -8.03 -4.74
N THR A 382 24.08 -8.30 -5.74
CA THR A 382 25.16 -7.39 -6.17
C THR A 382 24.62 -6.03 -6.61
N LEU A 383 23.47 -6.00 -7.29
CA LEU A 383 22.88 -4.79 -7.85
C LEU A 383 22.11 -3.96 -6.82
N LEU A 384 21.42 -4.62 -5.87
CA LEU A 384 20.42 -4.00 -5.02
C LEU A 384 20.83 -3.86 -3.55
N TRP A 385 21.83 -4.63 -3.11
CA TRP A 385 22.28 -4.54 -1.72
C TRP A 385 23.10 -3.27 -1.47
N ASP A 386 22.81 -2.59 -0.37
CA ASP A 386 23.61 -1.49 0.19
C ASP A 386 23.82 -1.74 1.69
N LYS A 387 22.78 -1.56 2.48
CA LYS A 387 22.78 -1.78 3.94
C LYS A 387 21.38 -2.13 4.42
N PRO A 388 21.27 -2.81 5.58
CA PRO A 388 19.94 -3.07 6.16
C PRO A 388 19.16 -1.80 6.37
N VAL A 389 17.87 -1.85 6.03
CA VAL A 389 16.91 -0.75 6.26
C VAL A 389 15.81 -1.27 7.18
N GLU A 390 15.53 -0.54 8.24
CA GLU A 390 14.41 -0.82 9.12
C GLU A 390 13.15 -0.08 8.68
N ARG A 391 12.01 -0.66 9.02
CA ARG A 391 10.71 0.00 8.80
C ARG A 391 10.54 1.15 9.79
N LEU A 392 10.09 2.31 9.30
CA LEU A 392 9.92 3.50 10.13
C LEU A 392 8.64 3.46 10.98
N SER A 393 7.54 2.96 10.43
CA SER A 393 6.26 2.86 11.17
C SER A 393 6.32 1.73 12.21
N LYS A 394 5.92 2.05 13.45
CA LYS A 394 5.91 1.14 14.61
C LYS A 394 4.49 0.63 14.91
N SER A 395 3.76 0.20 13.91
CA SER A 395 2.40 -0.35 14.07
C SER A 395 2.42 -1.87 14.11
#